data_72b1286329f8b8014dd251608927af8a
#
_entry.id   72b1286329f8b8014dd251608927af8a
#
_cell.length_a   1.000
_cell.length_b   1.000
_cell.length_c   1.000
_cell.angle_alpha   90.00
_cell.angle_beta   90.00
_cell.angle_gamma   90.00
#
_symmetry.space_group_name_H-M   'P 1'
#
loop_
_entity.id
_entity.type
_entity.pdbx_description
1 polymer ?
#
loop_
_entity_poly.entity_id
_entity_poly.type
_entity_poly.pdbx_seq_one_letter_code
_entity_poly.pdbx_strand_id
1 'polypeptide(L)'
;SGQSTVSVAADRVKAGESTTVTLVAKDAHGNAISGLSLSTSLTGTASEGATISSWTEKGDGSYVATLTTGGKTGELRVMPLFNGQPAATEAAQLTVIAGEMSSANSTLVADNKAPTVKTTTELTFTVKDVYGNPVTGLKPDAPVFSGAASTGSERPSAGSWTEQSNGIYVATLTLGSAAGQLSVMPRVNGQNAVAQPLVLNVAGDASKAEIRDMTVKVNNQLANGQSANQITLTVVDSYGNPLQGQEVTLTLPQGVTSKTGNTVTTNAAGKVDIELMSTVAGEHNISASVNGAQKTVTVKFNADASTGQANLQVDTAVQKVANGKDAFTLTATVEDKNGNPVPGTLVTFNLPRGVKPLTGDNVWVKANDEGKAELQVVSVTAGTYEITASAGNSQPSNTQTITFVADKATATVSSIEVIGNYALADGKAKQTYKVTVTDANKNLVKDSEVTLTASPASLNLEPNGTA
;
A
#
# COMPACT_ATOMS: atom_id res chain seq x y z
N SER A 1 28.10 2.85 -85.07
CA SER A 1 28.25 1.68 -85.90
C SER A 1 27.95 0.43 -85.09
N GLY A 2 27.55 -0.68 -85.70
CA GLY A 2 27.24 -1.94 -85.03
C GLY A 2 28.49 -2.65 -84.38
N GLN A 3 29.67 -2.08 -84.50
CA GLN A 3 30.91 -2.56 -83.89
C GLN A 3 31.26 -1.84 -82.58
N SER A 4 30.60 -0.70 -82.29
CA SER A 4 30.90 0.07 -81.08
C SER A 4 30.17 -0.55 -79.85
N THR A 5 30.82 -0.58 -78.69
CA THR A 5 30.32 -1.12 -77.46
C THR A 5 30.44 -0.13 -76.32
N VAL A 6 29.47 -0.10 -75.45
CA VAL A 6 29.49 0.64 -74.21
C VAL A 6 29.40 -0.31 -73.03
N SER A 7 30.19 -0.08 -71.97
CA SER A 7 30.23 -0.85 -70.74
C SER A 7 30.36 0.00 -69.52
N VAL A 8 29.98 -0.50 -68.37
CA VAL A 8 30.20 0.08 -67.04
C VAL A 8 31.23 -0.77 -66.29
N ALA A 9 32.02 -0.11 -65.45
CA ALA A 9 33.03 -0.82 -64.68
C ALA A 9 32.45 -1.66 -63.55
N ALA A 10 31.23 -1.32 -63.08
CA ALA A 10 30.49 -2.07 -62.09
C ALA A 10 29.03 -2.21 -62.53
N ASP A 11 28.51 -3.40 -62.51
CA ASP A 11 27.09 -3.71 -62.81
C ASP A 11 26.14 -3.42 -61.67
N ARG A 12 26.62 -3.20 -60.45
CA ARG A 12 25.88 -2.78 -59.26
C ARG A 12 26.60 -1.61 -58.61
N VAL A 13 25.90 -0.50 -58.41
CA VAL A 13 26.47 0.75 -57.83
C VAL A 13 25.48 1.25 -56.79
N LYS A 14 25.99 1.69 -55.64
CA LYS A 14 25.10 2.26 -54.60
C LYS A 14 24.56 3.63 -55.03
N ALA A 15 23.34 3.95 -54.55
CA ALA A 15 22.78 5.26 -54.76
C ALA A 15 23.72 6.38 -54.27
N GLY A 16 23.92 7.40 -55.09
CA GLY A 16 24.83 8.51 -54.85
C GLY A 16 26.30 8.21 -55.11
N GLU A 17 26.71 6.98 -55.46
CA GLU A 17 28.08 6.63 -55.80
C GLU A 17 28.39 6.73 -57.31
N SER A 18 29.62 6.70 -57.65
CA SER A 18 30.10 6.85 -59.03
C SER A 18 30.72 5.58 -59.56
N THR A 19 30.61 5.38 -60.89
CA THR A 19 31.29 4.33 -61.65
C THR A 19 31.79 4.87 -62.98
N THR A 20 32.74 4.18 -63.63
CA THR A 20 33.24 4.56 -64.92
C THR A 20 32.41 3.88 -66.02
N VAL A 21 32.09 4.69 -67.03
CA VAL A 21 31.49 4.21 -68.29
C VAL A 21 32.51 4.30 -69.37
N THR A 22 32.69 3.26 -70.18
CA THR A 22 33.68 3.20 -71.30
C THR A 22 32.89 2.88 -72.58
N LEU A 23 33.10 3.77 -73.57
CA LEU A 23 32.68 3.53 -74.95
C LEU A 23 33.91 3.14 -75.75
N VAL A 24 33.89 2.05 -76.49
CA VAL A 24 34.85 1.71 -77.51
C VAL A 24 34.19 1.98 -78.84
N ALA A 25 34.57 3.10 -79.45
CA ALA A 25 33.97 3.56 -80.73
C ALA A 25 34.76 2.98 -81.91
N LYS A 26 33.97 2.28 -82.81
CA LYS A 26 34.53 1.64 -84.02
C LYS A 26 33.64 1.95 -85.24
N ASP A 27 34.30 2.02 -86.39
CA ASP A 27 33.58 2.10 -87.66
C ASP A 27 32.98 0.73 -88.09
N ALA A 28 32.41 0.63 -89.28
CA ALA A 28 31.82 -0.62 -89.79
C ALA A 28 32.84 -1.70 -90.07
N HIS A 29 34.09 -1.36 -90.17
CA HIS A 29 35.22 -2.27 -90.46
C HIS A 29 36.00 -2.64 -89.18
N GLY A 30 35.58 -2.10 -88.03
CA GLY A 30 36.21 -2.38 -86.72
C GLY A 30 37.38 -1.46 -86.36
N ASN A 31 37.65 -0.40 -87.17
CA ASN A 31 38.71 0.59 -86.85
C ASN A 31 38.25 1.54 -85.74
N ALA A 32 39.21 1.95 -84.90
CA ALA A 32 38.95 2.90 -83.83
C ALA A 32 38.57 4.27 -84.38
N ILE A 33 37.59 4.95 -83.79
CA ILE A 33 37.15 6.30 -84.19
C ILE A 33 37.55 7.27 -83.09
N SER A 34 38.37 8.27 -83.45
CA SER A 34 38.84 9.35 -82.58
C SER A 34 38.08 10.65 -82.82
N GLY A 35 38.16 11.63 -81.90
CA GLY A 35 37.64 12.98 -82.03
C GLY A 35 36.14 13.10 -81.95
N LEU A 36 35.39 12.15 -81.31
CA LEU A 36 34.01 12.22 -81.17
C LEU A 36 33.54 13.20 -80.03
N SER A 37 32.66 14.10 -80.37
CA SER A 37 31.97 14.88 -79.35
C SER A 37 30.68 14.15 -78.93
N LEU A 38 30.67 13.61 -77.70
CA LEU A 38 29.68 12.72 -77.24
C LEU A 38 28.77 13.42 -76.24
N SER A 39 27.45 13.19 -76.34
CA SER A 39 26.45 13.42 -75.30
C SER A 39 25.97 12.06 -74.75
N THR A 40 25.08 12.06 -73.79
CA THR A 40 24.57 10.80 -73.15
C THR A 40 23.08 10.89 -72.92
N SER A 41 22.40 9.78 -73.19
CA SER A 41 21.04 9.53 -72.74
C SER A 41 21.10 8.56 -71.54
N LEU A 42 20.49 8.97 -70.39
CA LEU A 42 20.31 8.16 -69.20
C LEU A 42 18.83 7.80 -69.12
N THR A 43 18.51 6.48 -69.03
CA THR A 43 17.17 5.96 -68.96
C THR A 43 17.06 4.84 -67.94
N GLY A 44 15.86 4.42 -67.59
CA GLY A 44 15.57 3.40 -66.60
C GLY A 44 14.99 3.99 -65.32
N THR A 45 14.59 3.13 -64.39
CA THR A 45 13.91 3.51 -63.12
C THR A 45 14.79 4.34 -62.20
N ALA A 46 16.11 4.17 -62.29
CA ALA A 46 17.09 4.88 -61.48
C ALA A 46 17.78 6.05 -62.24
N SER A 47 17.20 6.54 -63.36
CA SER A 47 17.77 7.63 -64.13
C SER A 47 17.60 9.01 -63.52
N GLU A 48 16.61 9.17 -62.62
CA GLU A 48 16.35 10.45 -61.94
C GLU A 48 17.51 10.82 -61.00
N GLY A 49 18.06 12.03 -61.19
CA GLY A 49 19.18 12.54 -60.42
C GLY A 49 20.54 11.92 -60.77
N ALA A 50 20.57 10.97 -61.72
CA ALA A 50 21.83 10.45 -62.21
C ALA A 50 22.50 11.48 -63.16
N THR A 51 23.83 11.63 -63.07
CA THR A 51 24.60 12.54 -63.87
C THR A 51 25.82 11.83 -64.45
N ILE A 52 26.30 12.35 -65.63
CA ILE A 52 27.51 11.83 -66.24
C ILE A 52 28.46 12.99 -66.58
N SER A 53 29.74 12.80 -66.37
CA SER A 53 30.78 13.78 -66.75
C SER A 53 30.92 13.87 -68.25
N SER A 54 31.66 14.88 -68.75
CA SER A 54 32.14 14.91 -70.10
C SER A 54 32.93 13.68 -70.44
N TRP A 55 32.86 13.20 -71.69
CA TRP A 55 33.62 12.09 -72.19
C TRP A 55 35.10 12.55 -72.48
N THR A 56 36.02 11.72 -72.06
CA THR A 56 37.45 11.93 -72.28
C THR A 56 37.99 10.80 -73.18
N GLU A 57 38.53 11.17 -74.29
CA GLU A 57 39.23 10.24 -75.24
C GLU A 57 40.51 9.74 -74.68
N LYS A 58 40.84 8.48 -74.84
CA LYS A 58 42.10 7.81 -74.39
C LYS A 58 43.11 7.58 -75.55
N GLY A 59 42.77 7.95 -76.81
CA GLY A 59 43.63 7.88 -77.91
C GLY A 59 43.62 6.56 -78.70
N ASP A 60 42.81 5.60 -78.31
CA ASP A 60 42.67 4.27 -78.92
C ASP A 60 41.23 3.98 -79.41
N GLY A 61 40.45 5.07 -79.62
CA GLY A 61 39.01 4.99 -79.88
C GLY A 61 38.16 4.67 -78.66
N SER A 62 38.75 4.59 -77.47
CA SER A 62 38.01 4.50 -76.22
C SER A 62 37.78 5.87 -75.59
N TYR A 63 36.57 6.03 -75.08
CA TYR A 63 36.11 7.23 -74.41
C TYR A 63 35.60 6.84 -73.01
N VAL A 64 36.01 7.55 -71.99
CA VAL A 64 35.57 7.31 -70.62
C VAL A 64 34.84 8.49 -70.04
N ALA A 65 33.82 8.23 -69.24
CA ALA A 65 33.10 9.21 -68.46
C ALA A 65 32.81 8.65 -67.09
N THR A 66 32.65 9.53 -66.11
CA THR A 66 32.22 9.18 -64.75
C THR A 66 30.70 9.35 -64.67
N LEU A 67 30.02 8.24 -64.42
CA LEU A 67 28.60 8.21 -64.11
C LEU A 67 28.44 8.28 -62.59
N THR A 68 27.66 9.27 -62.10
CA THR A 68 27.25 9.36 -60.70
C THR A 68 25.77 9.02 -60.64
N THR A 69 25.43 7.99 -59.85
CA THR A 69 24.04 7.55 -59.72
C THR A 69 23.23 8.55 -58.90
N GLY A 70 21.94 8.66 -59.18
CA GLY A 70 21.02 9.42 -58.35
C GLY A 70 20.62 8.72 -57.05
N GLY A 71 19.66 9.29 -56.35
CA GLY A 71 19.15 8.75 -55.09
C GLY A 71 18.16 7.57 -55.23
N LYS A 72 17.74 7.23 -56.46
CA LYS A 72 16.77 6.13 -56.67
C LYS A 72 17.44 4.81 -57.02
N THR A 73 16.95 3.72 -56.43
CA THR A 73 17.33 2.36 -56.78
C THR A 73 16.59 1.84 -58.00
N GLY A 74 17.20 0.90 -58.71
CA GLY A 74 16.61 0.26 -59.87
C GLY A 74 17.56 0.14 -61.03
N GLU A 75 17.05 -0.09 -62.23
CA GLU A 75 17.82 -0.22 -63.46
C GLU A 75 18.21 1.20 -63.98
N LEU A 76 19.49 1.36 -64.36
CA LEU A 76 20.03 2.54 -65.03
C LEU A 76 20.71 2.10 -66.34
N ARG A 77 20.32 2.71 -67.46
CA ARG A 77 20.87 2.48 -68.80
C ARG A 77 21.58 3.72 -69.27
N VAL A 78 22.76 3.52 -69.77
CA VAL A 78 23.66 4.58 -70.30
C VAL A 78 23.86 4.38 -71.78
N MET A 79 23.40 5.30 -72.60
CA MET A 79 23.61 5.30 -74.04
C MET A 79 24.39 6.57 -74.46
N PRO A 80 25.67 6.41 -74.82
CA PRO A 80 26.39 7.53 -75.45
C PRO A 80 25.79 7.86 -76.82
N LEU A 81 25.69 9.14 -77.09
CA LEU A 81 25.14 9.67 -78.33
C LEU A 81 26.18 10.47 -79.09
N PHE A 82 26.28 10.29 -80.38
CA PHE A 82 27.03 11.12 -81.32
C PHE A 82 26.06 11.79 -82.28
N ASN A 83 26.11 13.11 -82.35
CA ASN A 83 25.15 13.92 -83.12
C ASN A 83 23.66 13.53 -82.86
N GLY A 84 23.31 13.21 -81.58
CA GLY A 84 22.00 12.83 -81.16
C GLY A 84 21.58 11.37 -81.50
N GLN A 85 22.43 10.60 -82.14
CA GLN A 85 22.18 9.22 -82.48
C GLN A 85 22.96 8.26 -81.56
N PRO A 86 22.44 7.05 -81.26
CA PRO A 86 23.14 6.04 -80.46
C PRO A 86 24.55 5.74 -81.04
N ALA A 87 25.58 5.89 -80.18
CA ALA A 87 26.96 5.62 -80.53
C ALA A 87 27.32 4.12 -80.40
N ALA A 88 26.55 3.34 -79.74
CA ALA A 88 26.63 1.87 -79.57
C ALA A 88 25.29 1.19 -79.93
N THR A 89 25.33 -0.10 -80.19
CA THR A 89 24.14 -0.89 -80.52
C THR A 89 23.23 -1.13 -79.31
N GLU A 90 23.80 -1.29 -78.14
CA GLU A 90 23.09 -1.51 -76.88
C GLU A 90 23.58 -0.53 -75.82
N ALA A 91 22.68 -0.12 -74.92
CA ALA A 91 23.03 0.69 -73.78
C ALA A 91 23.76 -0.16 -72.73
N ALA A 92 24.76 0.40 -72.08
CA ALA A 92 25.30 -0.19 -70.87
C ALA A 92 24.24 -0.19 -69.77
N GLN A 93 24.11 -1.26 -69.02
CA GLN A 93 23.13 -1.43 -67.99
C GLN A 93 23.84 -1.67 -66.66
N LEU A 94 23.27 -1.04 -65.60
CA LEU A 94 23.70 -1.31 -64.22
C LEU A 94 22.44 -1.26 -63.31
N THR A 95 22.57 -1.90 -62.16
CA THR A 95 21.56 -1.84 -61.11
C THR A 95 22.07 -0.87 -60.03
N VAL A 96 21.30 0.20 -59.76
CA VAL A 96 21.50 1.04 -58.60
C VAL A 96 20.86 0.37 -57.39
N ILE A 97 21.67 0.08 -56.38
CA ILE A 97 21.22 -0.52 -55.12
C ILE A 97 21.21 0.54 -54.01
N ALA A 98 20.55 0.27 -52.89
CA ALA A 98 20.52 1.14 -51.74
C ALA A 98 21.96 1.42 -51.27
N GLY A 99 22.16 2.64 -50.76
CA GLY A 99 23.40 3.06 -50.13
C GLY A 99 23.58 2.44 -48.74
N GLU A 100 24.52 3.04 -47.98
CA GLU A 100 24.72 2.66 -46.59
C GLU A 100 23.48 3.00 -45.74
N MET A 101 23.21 2.22 -44.70
CA MET A 101 22.11 2.46 -43.75
C MET A 101 22.23 3.87 -43.14
N SER A 102 21.11 4.59 -43.11
CA SER A 102 20.96 5.87 -42.42
C SER A 102 20.19 5.71 -41.12
N SER A 103 20.83 5.97 -39.99
CA SER A 103 20.15 5.94 -38.68
C SER A 103 19.04 7.00 -38.57
N ALA A 104 19.18 8.12 -39.33
CA ALA A 104 18.17 9.19 -39.36
C ALA A 104 16.86 8.77 -40.07
N ASN A 105 16.99 7.89 -41.09
CA ASN A 105 15.86 7.44 -41.92
C ASN A 105 15.32 6.05 -41.52
N SER A 106 16.04 5.34 -40.63
CA SER A 106 15.64 4.04 -40.14
C SER A 106 14.83 4.15 -38.86
N THR A 107 13.88 3.21 -38.62
CA THR A 107 12.94 3.25 -37.50
C THR A 107 12.81 1.89 -36.85
N LEU A 108 12.63 1.87 -35.53
CA LEU A 108 12.27 0.69 -34.74
C LEU A 108 10.90 0.92 -34.08
N VAL A 109 10.03 -0.04 -34.21
CA VAL A 109 8.71 -0.06 -33.51
C VAL A 109 8.49 -1.41 -32.85
N ALA A 110 7.55 -1.47 -31.90
CA ALA A 110 7.04 -2.70 -31.31
C ALA A 110 5.53 -2.76 -31.45
N ASP A 111 4.99 -3.95 -31.57
CA ASP A 111 3.55 -4.19 -31.65
C ASP A 111 2.87 -3.73 -30.37
N ASN A 112 3.47 -3.99 -29.20
CA ASN A 112 3.00 -3.53 -27.91
C ASN A 112 4.03 -2.61 -27.27
N LYS A 113 3.64 -1.34 -27.00
CA LYS A 113 4.48 -0.34 -26.34
C LYS A 113 4.41 -0.38 -24.82
N ALA A 114 3.45 -1.11 -24.25
CA ALA A 114 3.28 -1.32 -22.82
C ALA A 114 3.11 -2.81 -22.48
N PRO A 115 4.13 -3.63 -22.81
CA PRO A 115 4.09 -5.06 -22.53
C PRO A 115 4.24 -5.33 -21.03
N THR A 116 3.80 -6.51 -20.60
CA THR A 116 3.97 -6.98 -19.22
C THR A 116 5.30 -7.73 -19.08
N VAL A 117 5.90 -7.70 -17.90
CA VAL A 117 7.08 -8.52 -17.57
C VAL A 117 6.87 -9.99 -17.99
N LYS A 118 7.93 -10.66 -18.44
CA LYS A 118 7.91 -12.09 -18.85
C LYS A 118 7.02 -12.42 -20.04
N THR A 119 6.48 -11.42 -20.74
CA THR A 119 5.79 -11.62 -22.02
C THR A 119 6.71 -11.32 -23.21
N THR A 120 6.21 -11.50 -24.41
CA THR A 120 6.93 -11.20 -25.65
C THR A 120 6.20 -10.12 -26.44
N THR A 121 6.93 -9.38 -27.25
CA THR A 121 6.42 -8.47 -28.27
C THR A 121 7.29 -8.55 -29.53
N GLU A 122 6.70 -8.33 -30.70
CA GLU A 122 7.46 -8.26 -31.92
C GLU A 122 8.07 -6.87 -32.11
N LEU A 123 9.33 -6.85 -32.49
CA LEU A 123 10.06 -5.65 -32.94
C LEU A 123 10.10 -5.64 -34.44
N THR A 124 9.74 -4.52 -35.06
CA THR A 124 9.86 -4.25 -36.49
C THR A 124 10.88 -3.16 -36.71
N PHE A 125 12.00 -3.50 -37.35
CA PHE A 125 13.08 -2.59 -37.69
C PHE A 125 13.07 -2.33 -39.19
N THR A 126 12.72 -1.09 -39.61
CA THR A 126 12.73 -0.65 -41.00
C THR A 126 14.01 0.08 -41.27
N VAL A 127 14.82 -0.41 -42.22
CA VAL A 127 16.15 0.11 -42.52
C VAL A 127 16.15 0.81 -43.88
N LYS A 128 16.60 2.03 -43.90
CA LYS A 128 16.67 2.87 -45.10
C LYS A 128 18.06 3.53 -45.22
N ASP A 129 18.48 3.81 -46.46
CA ASP A 129 19.64 4.66 -46.73
C ASP A 129 19.29 6.16 -46.60
N VAL A 130 20.25 7.04 -46.87
CA VAL A 130 20.10 8.51 -46.79
C VAL A 130 19.06 9.05 -47.79
N TYR A 131 18.77 8.33 -48.86
CA TYR A 131 17.79 8.70 -49.90
C TYR A 131 16.41 8.10 -49.61
N GLY A 132 16.26 7.28 -48.55
CA GLY A 132 15.00 6.63 -48.19
C GLY A 132 14.80 5.27 -48.88
N ASN A 133 15.75 4.74 -49.58
CA ASN A 133 15.66 3.41 -50.19
C ASN A 133 15.77 2.32 -49.10
N PRO A 134 15.00 1.24 -49.20
CA PRO A 134 15.10 0.11 -48.27
C PRO A 134 16.48 -0.59 -48.44
N VAL A 135 17.15 -0.83 -47.31
CA VAL A 135 18.44 -1.53 -47.27
C VAL A 135 18.22 -3.00 -46.92
N THR A 136 18.53 -3.86 -47.88
CA THR A 136 18.30 -5.32 -47.79
C THR A 136 19.58 -6.10 -47.48
N GLY A 137 19.43 -7.36 -47.07
CA GLY A 137 20.54 -8.28 -46.87
C GLY A 137 21.43 -7.96 -45.65
N LEU A 138 20.98 -7.11 -44.75
CA LEU A 138 21.72 -6.82 -43.52
C LEU A 138 21.60 -7.99 -42.52
N LYS A 139 22.58 -8.07 -41.64
CA LYS A 139 22.55 -8.91 -40.44
C LYS A 139 22.64 -8.01 -39.22
N PRO A 140 21.49 -7.45 -38.77
CA PRO A 140 21.52 -6.59 -37.61
C PRO A 140 22.03 -7.33 -36.38
N ASP A 141 22.79 -6.65 -35.53
CA ASP A 141 23.27 -7.17 -34.27
C ASP A 141 22.12 -7.32 -33.25
N ALA A 142 22.41 -8.00 -32.15
CA ALA A 142 21.47 -7.99 -31.01
C ALA A 142 21.30 -6.53 -30.51
N PRO A 143 20.04 -6.12 -30.25
CA PRO A 143 19.79 -4.77 -29.76
C PRO A 143 20.38 -4.58 -28.35
N VAL A 144 20.74 -3.34 -28.04
CA VAL A 144 21.19 -2.95 -26.70
C VAL A 144 19.99 -2.49 -25.89
N PHE A 145 19.88 -3.01 -24.67
CA PHE A 145 18.82 -2.67 -23.72
C PHE A 145 19.36 -1.77 -22.62
N SER A 146 18.56 -0.75 -22.23
CA SER A 146 18.86 0.13 -21.10
C SER A 146 17.56 0.58 -20.41
N GLY A 147 17.68 1.24 -19.24
CA GLY A 147 16.53 1.66 -18.43
C GLY A 147 16.20 0.66 -17.31
N ALA A 148 15.19 1.01 -16.48
CA ALA A 148 14.82 0.22 -15.30
C ALA A 148 14.45 -1.24 -15.65
N ALA A 149 13.69 -1.44 -16.71
CA ALA A 149 13.27 -2.78 -17.14
C ALA A 149 14.39 -3.61 -17.84
N SER A 150 15.59 -3.05 -18.01
CA SER A 150 16.76 -3.82 -18.48
C SER A 150 17.48 -4.55 -17.35
N THR A 151 17.07 -4.35 -16.09
CA THR A 151 17.66 -4.92 -14.88
C THR A 151 16.84 -6.12 -14.40
N GLY A 152 17.03 -6.55 -13.16
CA GLY A 152 16.29 -7.67 -12.57
C GLY A 152 17.04 -9.00 -12.65
N SER A 153 16.45 -10.02 -12.04
CA SER A 153 17.03 -11.38 -12.02
C SER A 153 17.06 -12.00 -13.40
N GLU A 154 16.09 -11.68 -14.24
CA GLU A 154 16.04 -12.07 -15.64
C GLU A 154 16.01 -10.80 -16.50
N ARG A 155 16.94 -10.71 -17.43
CA ARG A 155 17.07 -9.54 -18.31
C ARG A 155 16.27 -9.73 -19.60
N PRO A 156 15.86 -8.64 -20.29
CA PRO A 156 15.27 -8.72 -21.60
C PRO A 156 16.26 -9.30 -22.62
N SER A 157 15.74 -10.03 -23.60
CA SER A 157 16.50 -10.60 -24.70
C SER A 157 15.73 -10.51 -26.01
N ALA A 158 16.41 -10.42 -27.13
CA ALA A 158 15.80 -10.47 -28.45
C ALA A 158 16.30 -11.70 -29.21
N GLY A 159 15.39 -12.30 -29.98
CA GLY A 159 15.72 -13.31 -30.97
C GLY A 159 16.53 -12.71 -32.13
N SER A 160 17.00 -13.57 -33.03
CA SER A 160 17.69 -13.14 -34.26
C SER A 160 16.74 -12.35 -35.17
N TRP A 161 17.30 -11.31 -35.82
CA TRP A 161 16.58 -10.56 -36.83
C TRP A 161 16.37 -11.40 -38.10
N THR A 162 15.17 -11.36 -38.62
CA THR A 162 14.79 -12.00 -39.88
C THR A 162 14.27 -10.95 -40.84
N GLU A 163 14.84 -10.85 -42.05
CA GLU A 163 14.33 -10.00 -43.10
C GLU A 163 13.02 -10.57 -43.65
N GLN A 164 11.94 -9.82 -43.56
CA GLN A 164 10.63 -10.21 -44.08
C GLN A 164 10.41 -9.72 -45.50
N SER A 165 10.79 -8.49 -45.79
CA SER A 165 10.67 -7.89 -47.11
C SER A 165 11.52 -6.60 -47.13
N ASN A 166 12.00 -6.22 -48.31
CA ASN A 166 12.59 -4.92 -48.64
C ASN A 166 13.01 -4.02 -47.47
N GLY A 167 14.07 -4.42 -46.75
CA GLY A 167 14.62 -3.61 -45.65
C GLY A 167 13.77 -3.62 -44.36
N ILE A 168 12.79 -4.53 -44.21
CA ILE A 168 12.02 -4.74 -42.99
C ILE A 168 12.54 -5.98 -42.29
N TYR A 169 13.04 -5.82 -41.08
CA TYR A 169 13.57 -6.88 -40.24
C TYR A 169 12.72 -7.01 -38.98
N VAL A 170 12.39 -8.24 -38.59
CA VAL A 170 11.60 -8.52 -37.39
C VAL A 170 12.39 -9.39 -36.42
N ALA A 171 12.17 -9.18 -35.14
CA ALA A 171 12.68 -10.02 -34.06
C ALA A 171 11.67 -10.08 -32.90
N THR A 172 11.64 -11.21 -32.20
CA THR A 172 10.85 -11.34 -30.98
C THR A 172 11.66 -10.80 -29.80
N LEU A 173 11.14 -9.79 -29.11
CA LEU A 173 11.64 -9.31 -27.82
C LEU A 173 10.95 -10.08 -26.71
N THR A 174 11.73 -10.72 -25.84
CA THR A 174 11.26 -11.34 -24.59
C THR A 174 11.60 -10.38 -23.45
N LEU A 175 10.57 -9.94 -22.70
CA LEU A 175 10.73 -9.04 -21.57
C LEU A 175 11.33 -9.78 -20.38
N GLY A 176 12.15 -9.08 -19.61
CA GLY A 176 12.73 -9.57 -18.35
C GLY A 176 11.74 -9.54 -17.19
N SER A 177 12.27 -9.70 -15.96
CA SER A 177 11.48 -9.71 -14.73
C SER A 177 11.24 -8.31 -14.11
N ALA A 178 11.94 -7.27 -14.58
CA ALA A 178 11.81 -5.91 -14.04
C ALA A 178 10.81 -5.07 -14.83
N ALA A 179 9.92 -4.38 -14.14
CA ALA A 179 9.02 -3.38 -14.71
C ALA A 179 9.71 -1.99 -14.81
N GLY A 180 9.12 -1.11 -15.61
CA GLY A 180 9.59 0.26 -15.82
C GLY A 180 9.90 0.54 -17.29
N GLN A 181 10.66 1.60 -17.55
CA GLN A 181 11.07 1.94 -18.91
C GLN A 181 12.17 0.99 -19.42
N LEU A 182 11.99 0.50 -20.65
CA LEU A 182 12.96 -0.24 -21.41
C LEU A 182 13.27 0.53 -22.70
N SER A 183 14.52 0.95 -22.86
CA SER A 183 15.02 1.53 -24.11
C SER A 183 15.67 0.43 -24.93
N VAL A 184 15.27 0.30 -26.19
CA VAL A 184 15.73 -0.70 -27.15
C VAL A 184 16.44 0.01 -28.30
N MET A 185 17.76 -0.20 -28.45
CA MET A 185 18.58 0.39 -29.51
C MET A 185 19.06 -0.71 -30.45
N PRO A 186 18.52 -0.78 -31.70
CA PRO A 186 19.02 -1.72 -32.71
C PRO A 186 20.42 -1.32 -33.17
N ARG A 187 21.22 -2.31 -33.55
CA ARG A 187 22.58 -2.09 -34.03
C ARG A 187 22.84 -2.82 -35.34
N VAL A 188 23.70 -2.23 -36.12
CA VAL A 188 24.25 -2.84 -37.35
C VAL A 188 25.75 -2.55 -37.34
N ASN A 189 26.58 -3.60 -37.49
CA ASN A 189 28.05 -3.51 -37.42
C ASN A 189 28.56 -2.72 -36.20
N GLY A 190 27.94 -2.92 -35.03
CA GLY A 190 28.30 -2.26 -33.79
C GLY A 190 27.87 -0.79 -33.66
N GLN A 191 27.24 -0.21 -34.68
CA GLN A 191 26.76 1.18 -34.68
C GLN A 191 25.24 1.24 -34.37
N ASN A 192 24.80 2.34 -33.75
CA ASN A 192 23.38 2.59 -33.54
C ASN A 192 22.64 2.74 -34.87
N ALA A 193 21.59 2.00 -35.05
CA ALA A 193 20.90 1.89 -36.32
C ALA A 193 19.68 2.79 -36.47
N VAL A 194 19.28 3.47 -35.41
CA VAL A 194 18.23 4.51 -35.40
C VAL A 194 18.73 5.74 -34.64
N ALA A 195 18.13 6.91 -34.92
CA ALA A 195 18.52 8.16 -34.27
C ALA A 195 18.14 8.20 -32.78
N GLN A 196 17.02 7.59 -32.41
CA GLN A 196 16.51 7.51 -31.04
C GLN A 196 16.10 6.07 -30.72
N PRO A 197 16.34 5.59 -29.51
CA PRO A 197 15.90 4.26 -29.11
C PRO A 197 14.38 4.17 -29.05
N LEU A 198 13.84 2.99 -29.29
CA LEU A 198 12.46 2.68 -28.95
C LEU A 198 12.32 2.61 -27.42
N VAL A 199 11.34 3.31 -26.86
CA VAL A 199 11.03 3.26 -25.43
C VAL A 199 9.73 2.50 -25.21
N LEU A 200 9.79 1.46 -24.38
CA LEU A 200 8.66 0.65 -23.93
C LEU A 200 8.40 0.91 -22.44
N ASN A 201 7.14 0.93 -22.03
CA ASN A 201 6.76 1.00 -20.63
C ASN A 201 6.33 -0.40 -20.18
N VAL A 202 7.26 -1.15 -19.58
CA VAL A 202 7.05 -2.52 -19.15
C VAL A 202 6.28 -2.51 -17.83
N ALA A 203 5.08 -3.10 -17.82
CA ALA A 203 4.24 -3.20 -16.64
C ALA A 203 4.59 -4.45 -15.80
N GLY A 204 4.35 -4.40 -14.49
CA GLY A 204 4.34 -5.58 -13.64
C GLY A 204 3.17 -6.50 -13.96
N ASP A 205 3.24 -7.75 -13.52
CA ASP A 205 2.19 -8.75 -13.76
C ASP A 205 1.08 -8.66 -12.68
N ALA A 206 0.03 -7.88 -12.96
CA ALA A 206 -1.10 -7.70 -12.06
C ALA A 206 -1.85 -9.02 -11.75
N SER A 207 -1.76 -10.05 -12.62
CA SER A 207 -2.35 -11.36 -12.35
C SER A 207 -1.66 -12.13 -11.22
N LYS A 208 -0.45 -11.70 -10.86
CA LYS A 208 0.38 -12.23 -9.78
C LYS A 208 0.52 -11.25 -8.61
N ALA A 209 -0.44 -10.32 -8.47
CA ALA A 209 -0.42 -9.35 -7.39
C ALA A 209 -0.49 -10.02 -6.03
N GLU A 210 0.39 -9.60 -5.12
CA GLU A 210 0.44 -10.01 -3.72
C GLU A 210 0.77 -8.83 -2.79
N ILE A 211 0.37 -8.92 -1.53
CA ILE A 211 0.73 -7.93 -0.52
C ILE A 211 2.10 -8.29 0.04
N ARG A 212 3.16 -7.58 -0.37
CA ARG A 212 4.51 -7.78 0.14
C ARG A 212 4.63 -7.37 1.60
N ASP A 213 4.18 -6.17 1.92
CA ASP A 213 4.29 -5.57 3.25
C ASP A 213 2.96 -5.01 3.71
N MET A 214 2.67 -5.15 5.01
CA MET A 214 1.59 -4.48 5.71
C MET A 214 2.13 -4.05 7.08
N THR A 215 2.30 -2.75 7.30
CA THR A 215 2.99 -2.19 8.47
C THR A 215 2.15 -1.15 9.17
N VAL A 216 2.23 -1.12 10.51
CA VAL A 216 1.59 -0.10 11.34
C VAL A 216 2.51 1.12 11.41
N LYS A 217 1.99 2.29 11.04
CA LYS A 217 2.68 3.58 11.08
C LYS A 217 2.32 4.39 12.33
N VAL A 218 1.04 4.41 12.66
CA VAL A 218 0.53 5.04 13.88
C VAL A 218 -0.31 4.02 14.61
N ASN A 219 -0.08 3.87 15.92
CA ASN A 219 -0.77 2.89 16.76
C ASN A 219 -1.17 3.52 18.10
N ASN A 220 -1.96 2.78 18.89
CA ASN A 220 -2.39 3.16 20.24
C ASN A 220 -3.21 4.46 20.30
N GLN A 221 -3.95 4.79 19.25
CA GLN A 221 -4.86 5.91 19.23
C GLN A 221 -6.11 5.62 20.10
N LEU A 222 -6.86 6.67 20.45
CA LEU A 222 -8.03 6.51 21.31
C LEU A 222 -9.20 5.84 20.56
N ALA A 223 -9.89 4.95 21.26
CA ALA A 223 -11.12 4.30 20.79
C ALA A 223 -12.32 5.27 20.89
N ASN A 224 -12.22 6.45 20.31
CA ASN A 224 -13.23 7.51 20.39
C ASN A 224 -14.00 7.72 19.07
N GLY A 225 -13.72 6.90 18.05
CA GLY A 225 -14.31 6.99 16.72
C GLY A 225 -13.80 8.14 15.86
N GLN A 226 -12.76 8.87 16.29
CA GLN A 226 -12.18 10.02 15.58
C GLN A 226 -10.67 9.91 15.42
N SER A 227 -9.97 9.46 16.45
CA SER A 227 -8.52 9.26 16.42
C SER A 227 -8.17 8.05 15.56
N ALA A 228 -7.24 8.22 14.61
CA ALA A 228 -6.94 7.19 13.63
C ALA A 228 -5.58 6.53 13.89
N ASN A 229 -5.56 5.20 13.94
CA ASN A 229 -4.37 4.41 13.67
C ASN A 229 -4.09 4.41 12.16
N GLN A 230 -2.83 4.28 11.76
CA GLN A 230 -2.44 4.26 10.35
C GLN A 230 -1.65 3.00 10.03
N ILE A 231 -2.02 2.36 8.93
CA ILE A 231 -1.28 1.25 8.34
C ILE A 231 -0.91 1.59 6.90
N THR A 232 0.22 1.08 6.43
CA THR A 232 0.63 1.15 5.03
C THR A 232 0.80 -0.27 4.51
N LEU A 233 0.26 -0.54 3.35
CA LEU A 233 0.53 -1.78 2.62
C LEU A 233 1.20 -1.51 1.29
N THR A 234 1.92 -2.52 0.77
CA THR A 234 2.59 -2.48 -0.53
C THR A 234 2.20 -3.72 -1.32
N VAL A 235 1.69 -3.52 -2.53
CA VAL A 235 1.34 -4.58 -3.47
C VAL A 235 2.39 -4.66 -4.56
N VAL A 236 2.86 -5.87 -4.82
CA VAL A 236 3.85 -6.18 -5.85
C VAL A 236 3.43 -7.42 -6.64
N ASP A 237 4.06 -7.65 -7.79
CA ASP A 237 3.98 -8.95 -8.47
C ASP A 237 4.97 -9.97 -7.87
N SER A 238 4.96 -11.18 -8.39
CA SER A 238 5.87 -12.26 -7.95
C SER A 238 7.36 -11.98 -8.18
N TYR A 239 7.70 -10.93 -8.93
CA TYR A 239 9.07 -10.48 -9.18
C TYR A 239 9.46 -9.27 -8.32
N GLY A 240 8.54 -8.76 -7.51
CA GLY A 240 8.74 -7.62 -6.63
C GLY A 240 8.49 -6.25 -7.28
N ASN A 241 7.93 -6.22 -8.49
CA ASN A 241 7.58 -4.96 -9.14
C ASN A 241 6.36 -4.32 -8.47
N PRO A 242 6.42 -3.03 -8.11
CA PRO A 242 5.27 -2.32 -7.57
C PRO A 242 4.10 -2.32 -8.55
N LEU A 243 2.90 -2.59 -8.07
CA LEU A 243 1.70 -2.62 -8.90
C LEU A 243 0.79 -1.44 -8.57
N GLN A 244 0.65 -0.53 -9.53
CA GLN A 244 -0.28 0.60 -9.47
C GLN A 244 -1.70 0.16 -9.81
N GLY A 245 -2.69 0.82 -9.20
CA GLY A 245 -4.11 0.65 -9.56
C GLY A 245 -4.69 -0.68 -9.09
N GLN A 246 -4.01 -1.41 -8.19
CA GLN A 246 -4.55 -2.66 -7.64
C GLN A 246 -5.62 -2.36 -6.59
N GLU A 247 -6.76 -2.99 -6.75
CA GLU A 247 -7.83 -2.94 -5.77
C GLU A 247 -7.54 -3.92 -4.65
N VAL A 248 -7.46 -3.41 -3.42
CA VAL A 248 -7.22 -4.18 -2.20
C VAL A 248 -8.47 -4.12 -1.33
N THR A 249 -8.98 -5.28 -0.94
CA THR A 249 -10.12 -5.39 -0.04
C THR A 249 -9.66 -5.54 1.39
N LEU A 250 -10.21 -4.72 2.29
CA LEU A 250 -9.98 -4.76 3.74
C LEU A 250 -11.07 -5.58 4.41
N THR A 251 -10.68 -6.45 5.33
CA THR A 251 -11.58 -7.11 6.27
C THR A 251 -11.32 -6.53 7.65
N LEU A 252 -12.29 -5.79 8.15
CA LEU A 252 -12.22 -5.07 9.43
C LEU A 252 -13.08 -5.80 10.47
N PRO A 253 -12.61 -5.95 11.74
CA PRO A 253 -13.40 -6.50 12.81
C PRO A 253 -14.48 -5.50 13.24
N GLN A 254 -15.46 -6.01 14.00
CA GLN A 254 -16.54 -5.19 14.54
C GLN A 254 -15.99 -4.00 15.35
N GLY A 255 -16.57 -2.83 15.16
CA GLY A 255 -16.18 -1.59 15.85
C GLY A 255 -15.04 -0.84 15.20
N VAL A 256 -14.33 -1.43 14.22
CA VAL A 256 -13.28 -0.75 13.43
C VAL A 256 -13.84 -0.29 12.09
N THR A 257 -13.54 0.92 11.71
CA THR A 257 -13.91 1.50 10.41
C THR A 257 -12.68 2.07 9.72
N SER A 258 -12.69 2.05 8.40
CA SER A 258 -11.69 2.74 7.58
C SER A 258 -12.28 4.06 7.06
N LYS A 259 -11.49 5.13 7.08
CA LYS A 259 -11.89 6.45 6.57
C LYS A 259 -12.09 6.43 5.04
N THR A 260 -11.40 5.55 4.35
CA THR A 260 -11.46 5.40 2.89
C THR A 260 -12.41 4.29 2.42
N GLY A 261 -13.08 3.61 3.35
CA GLY A 261 -13.90 2.44 3.06
C GLY A 261 -13.11 1.14 3.08
N ASN A 262 -13.78 0.04 2.69
CA ASN A 262 -13.18 -1.31 2.75
C ASN A 262 -12.47 -1.72 1.46
N THR A 263 -12.49 -0.89 0.43
CA THR A 263 -11.77 -1.09 -0.82
C THR A 263 -10.87 0.11 -1.06
N VAL A 264 -9.59 -0.14 -1.28
CA VAL A 264 -8.56 0.87 -1.49
C VAL A 264 -7.72 0.53 -2.71
N THR A 265 -7.13 1.55 -3.36
CA THR A 265 -6.37 1.39 -4.61
C THR A 265 -4.92 1.83 -4.42
N THR A 266 -3.97 1.05 -4.94
CA THR A 266 -2.54 1.33 -4.84
C THR A 266 -2.10 2.47 -5.77
N ASN A 267 -1.15 3.28 -5.31
CA ASN A 267 -0.50 4.34 -6.09
C ASN A 267 0.63 3.79 -7.00
N ALA A 268 1.35 4.67 -7.71
CA ALA A 268 2.43 4.31 -8.62
C ALA A 268 3.59 3.52 -7.97
N ALA A 269 3.77 3.64 -6.65
CA ALA A 269 4.75 2.87 -5.89
C ALA A 269 4.17 1.54 -5.34
N GLY A 270 2.97 1.14 -5.78
CA GLY A 270 2.27 -0.04 -5.28
C GLY A 270 1.78 0.11 -3.84
N LYS A 271 1.75 1.33 -3.27
CA LYS A 271 1.43 1.59 -1.87
C LYS A 271 0.07 2.21 -1.69
N VAL A 272 -0.52 1.93 -0.52
CA VAL A 272 -1.68 2.66 -0.01
C VAL A 272 -1.59 2.82 1.51
N ASP A 273 -1.91 4.03 1.98
CA ASP A 273 -2.03 4.36 3.39
C ASP A 273 -3.50 4.32 3.79
N ILE A 274 -3.79 3.70 4.94
CA ILE A 274 -5.15 3.45 5.42
C ILE A 274 -5.26 4.01 6.84
N GLU A 275 -6.26 4.85 7.07
CA GLU A 275 -6.62 5.38 8.38
C GLU A 275 -7.76 4.56 8.96
N LEU A 276 -7.54 4.01 10.16
CA LEU A 276 -8.47 3.14 10.88
C LEU A 276 -8.92 3.82 12.17
N MET A 277 -10.22 3.84 12.42
CA MET A 277 -10.84 4.37 13.63
C MET A 277 -11.62 3.27 14.33
N SER A 278 -11.74 3.38 15.65
CA SER A 278 -12.55 2.43 16.45
C SER A 278 -13.24 3.15 17.59
N THR A 279 -14.38 2.60 18.01
CA THR A 279 -15.04 2.90 19.28
C THR A 279 -14.81 1.80 20.32
N VAL A 280 -14.11 0.72 19.94
CA VAL A 280 -13.78 -0.42 20.80
C VAL A 280 -12.30 -0.42 21.08
N ALA A 281 -11.92 -0.34 22.36
CA ALA A 281 -10.53 -0.44 22.80
C ALA A 281 -10.04 -1.88 22.74
N GLY A 282 -8.74 -2.07 22.62
CA GLY A 282 -8.11 -3.38 22.53
C GLY A 282 -7.33 -3.60 21.25
N GLU A 283 -6.90 -4.82 21.03
CA GLU A 283 -6.20 -5.25 19.82
C GLU A 283 -7.18 -5.72 18.76
N HIS A 284 -6.95 -5.27 17.54
CA HIS A 284 -7.77 -5.57 16.37
C HIS A 284 -6.92 -6.10 15.24
N ASN A 285 -7.29 -7.24 14.70
CA ASN A 285 -6.63 -7.84 13.53
C ASN A 285 -7.27 -7.29 12.26
N ILE A 286 -6.47 -6.58 11.47
CA ILE A 286 -6.87 -6.00 10.19
C ILE A 286 -6.29 -6.87 9.09
N SER A 287 -7.15 -7.40 8.24
CA SER A 287 -6.74 -8.20 7.09
C SER A 287 -6.96 -7.45 5.79
N ALA A 288 -6.04 -7.61 4.86
CA ALA A 288 -6.13 -7.07 3.51
C ALA A 288 -5.93 -8.20 2.49
N SER A 289 -6.62 -8.15 1.37
CA SER A 289 -6.52 -9.16 0.30
C SER A 289 -6.46 -8.53 -1.08
N VAL A 290 -5.67 -9.15 -1.97
CA VAL A 290 -5.58 -8.87 -3.40
C VAL A 290 -5.39 -10.19 -4.15
N ASN A 291 -6.15 -10.45 -5.21
CA ASN A 291 -6.08 -11.71 -5.98
C ASN A 291 -6.09 -12.99 -5.13
N GLY A 292 -6.79 -12.99 -3.99
CA GLY A 292 -6.82 -14.11 -3.05
C GLY A 292 -5.61 -14.23 -2.12
N ALA A 293 -4.53 -13.48 -2.35
CA ALA A 293 -3.43 -13.35 -1.39
C ALA A 293 -3.87 -12.45 -0.23
N GLN A 294 -3.63 -12.88 1.00
CA GLN A 294 -4.07 -12.19 2.20
C GLN A 294 -2.90 -11.90 3.15
N LYS A 295 -2.95 -10.76 3.81
CA LYS A 295 -2.03 -10.38 4.89
C LYS A 295 -2.79 -9.73 6.04
N THR A 296 -2.31 -9.94 7.27
CA THR A 296 -2.94 -9.42 8.49
C THR A 296 -1.92 -8.66 9.32
N VAL A 297 -2.38 -7.58 9.96
CA VAL A 297 -1.63 -6.81 10.95
C VAL A 297 -2.52 -6.50 12.14
N THR A 298 -1.93 -6.43 13.34
CA THR A 298 -2.65 -6.06 14.55
C THR A 298 -2.43 -4.58 14.85
N VAL A 299 -3.52 -3.86 15.12
CA VAL A 299 -3.51 -2.48 15.63
C VAL A 299 -4.18 -2.46 17.00
N LYS A 300 -3.76 -1.54 17.88
CA LYS A 300 -4.34 -1.37 19.20
C LYS A 300 -4.98 0.00 19.34
N PHE A 301 -6.19 0.04 19.91
CA PHE A 301 -6.83 1.26 20.34
C PHE A 301 -6.91 1.30 21.87
N ASN A 302 -6.65 2.44 22.47
CA ASN A 302 -6.74 2.66 23.90
C ASN A 302 -8.11 3.26 24.27
N ALA A 303 -8.63 2.91 25.45
CA ALA A 303 -9.80 3.58 26.00
C ALA A 303 -9.51 5.09 26.20
N ASP A 304 -10.56 5.91 26.07
CA ASP A 304 -10.46 7.36 26.28
C ASP A 304 -10.61 7.70 27.78
N ALA A 305 -9.51 7.68 28.49
CA ALA A 305 -9.50 7.98 29.94
C ALA A 305 -10.06 9.37 30.30
N SER A 306 -10.08 10.31 29.35
CA SER A 306 -10.64 11.65 29.58
C SER A 306 -12.16 11.65 29.76
N THR A 307 -12.83 10.60 29.29
CA THR A 307 -14.28 10.40 29.42
C THR A 307 -14.63 9.31 30.43
N GLY A 308 -13.64 8.80 31.17
CA GLY A 308 -13.80 7.71 32.14
C GLY A 308 -14.78 8.06 33.26
N GLN A 309 -15.77 7.21 33.48
CA GLN A 309 -16.75 7.32 34.56
C GLN A 309 -16.71 6.07 35.43
N ALA A 310 -16.82 6.26 36.76
CA ALA A 310 -16.94 5.17 37.71
C ALA A 310 -18.39 4.73 37.84
N ASN A 311 -18.63 3.42 37.89
CA ASN A 311 -19.90 2.79 38.28
C ASN A 311 -19.62 1.94 39.51
N LEU A 312 -20.24 2.32 40.65
CA LEU A 312 -20.04 1.65 41.93
C LEU A 312 -21.07 0.52 42.13
N GLN A 313 -20.59 -0.62 42.55
CA GLN A 313 -21.39 -1.78 42.92
C GLN A 313 -20.98 -2.29 44.29
N VAL A 314 -21.99 -2.76 45.05
CA VAL A 314 -21.86 -3.45 46.35
C VAL A 314 -23.08 -4.33 46.54
N ASP A 315 -22.93 -5.43 47.27
CA ASP A 315 -24.10 -6.24 47.65
C ASP A 315 -24.90 -5.53 48.78
N THR A 316 -25.93 -4.78 48.38
CA THR A 316 -26.79 -4.02 49.29
C THR A 316 -27.84 -4.87 50.02
N ALA A 317 -28.02 -6.15 49.59
CA ALA A 317 -28.95 -7.08 50.25
C ALA A 317 -28.38 -7.66 51.57
N VAL A 318 -27.07 -7.56 51.75
CA VAL A 318 -26.37 -8.08 52.94
C VAL A 318 -26.15 -6.94 53.93
N GLN A 319 -26.34 -7.24 55.23
CA GLN A 319 -25.93 -6.35 56.32
C GLN A 319 -24.63 -6.88 56.95
N LYS A 320 -23.78 -6.00 57.38
CA LYS A 320 -22.54 -6.34 58.06
C LYS A 320 -22.56 -5.86 59.50
N VAL A 321 -21.80 -6.54 60.37
CA VAL A 321 -21.75 -6.18 61.78
C VAL A 321 -20.78 -5.00 62.00
N ALA A 322 -21.21 -4.01 62.79
CA ALA A 322 -20.43 -2.83 63.16
C ALA A 322 -19.33 -3.17 64.21
N ASN A 323 -18.46 -4.13 63.91
CA ASN A 323 -17.41 -4.61 64.79
C ASN A 323 -15.99 -4.22 64.35
N GLY A 324 -15.86 -3.45 63.22
CA GLY A 324 -14.60 -3.03 62.65
C GLY A 324 -13.82 -4.15 61.91
N LYS A 325 -14.44 -5.32 61.67
CA LYS A 325 -13.87 -6.47 61.01
C LYS A 325 -14.71 -7.02 59.87
N ASP A 326 -16.03 -7.02 60.05
CA ASP A 326 -16.96 -7.49 59.03
C ASP A 326 -17.11 -6.45 57.92
N ALA A 327 -16.61 -6.77 56.72
CA ALA A 327 -16.39 -5.81 55.67
C ALA A 327 -17.39 -5.95 54.51
N PHE A 328 -17.74 -4.80 53.93
CA PHE A 328 -18.28 -4.73 52.57
C PHE A 328 -17.15 -4.63 51.58
N THR A 329 -17.24 -5.30 50.43
CA THR A 329 -16.40 -5.08 49.27
C THR A 329 -17.10 -4.13 48.32
N LEU A 330 -16.52 -2.96 48.11
CA LEU A 330 -16.93 -1.96 47.14
C LEU A 330 -16.19 -2.23 45.85
N THR A 331 -16.88 -2.38 44.72
CA THR A 331 -16.30 -2.57 43.41
C THR A 331 -16.68 -1.40 42.51
N ALA A 332 -15.75 -0.60 42.07
CA ALA A 332 -15.97 0.47 41.10
C ALA A 332 -15.39 0.04 39.75
N THR A 333 -16.19 0.04 38.72
CA THR A 333 -15.76 -0.19 37.33
C THR A 333 -15.69 1.13 36.61
N VAL A 334 -14.54 1.41 35.99
CA VAL A 334 -14.31 2.64 35.20
C VAL A 334 -14.42 2.31 33.74
N GLU A 335 -15.32 2.98 33.03
CA GLU A 335 -15.52 2.84 31.58
C GLU A 335 -15.51 4.22 30.92
N ASP A 336 -15.01 4.30 29.68
CA ASP A 336 -15.13 5.51 28.87
C ASP A 336 -16.56 5.67 28.33
N LYS A 337 -16.84 6.75 27.61
CA LYS A 337 -18.17 7.02 27.04
C LYS A 337 -18.67 5.96 26.04
N ASN A 338 -17.76 5.11 25.52
CA ASN A 338 -18.07 4.05 24.57
C ASN A 338 -18.20 2.68 25.26
N GLY A 339 -18.06 2.62 26.60
CA GLY A 339 -18.14 1.39 27.38
C GLY A 339 -16.84 0.59 27.42
N ASN A 340 -15.71 1.20 27.03
CA ASN A 340 -14.41 0.53 27.12
C ASN A 340 -13.87 0.63 28.56
N PRO A 341 -13.40 -0.46 29.16
CA PRO A 341 -12.70 -0.41 30.44
C PRO A 341 -11.50 0.53 30.37
N VAL A 342 -11.33 1.38 31.41
CA VAL A 342 -10.21 2.33 31.51
C VAL A 342 -9.23 1.86 32.57
N PRO A 343 -8.22 1.06 32.21
CA PRO A 343 -7.24 0.55 33.17
C PRO A 343 -6.33 1.66 33.70
N GLY A 344 -5.81 1.43 34.90
CA GLY A 344 -4.83 2.30 35.50
C GLY A 344 -5.37 3.61 36.07
N THR A 345 -6.67 3.89 35.90
CA THR A 345 -7.31 5.07 36.47
C THR A 345 -7.35 4.99 38.00
N LEU A 346 -7.03 6.11 38.67
CA LEU A 346 -7.14 6.22 40.12
C LEU A 346 -8.61 6.43 40.47
N VAL A 347 -9.20 5.49 41.24
CA VAL A 347 -10.56 5.59 41.76
C VAL A 347 -10.50 6.00 43.22
N THR A 348 -11.21 7.06 43.56
CA THR A 348 -11.37 7.52 44.95
C THR A 348 -12.78 7.13 45.45
N PHE A 349 -12.85 6.39 46.56
CA PHE A 349 -14.09 6.04 47.22
C PHE A 349 -14.45 7.13 48.24
N ASN A 350 -15.60 7.75 48.10
CA ASN A 350 -16.10 8.80 48.98
C ASN A 350 -16.81 8.15 50.14
N LEU A 351 -16.08 7.92 51.24
CA LEU A 351 -16.58 7.28 52.44
C LEU A 351 -17.14 8.31 53.43
N PRO A 352 -18.37 8.12 53.94
CA PRO A 352 -18.94 9.01 54.96
C PRO A 352 -18.27 8.75 56.34
N ARG A 353 -18.44 9.71 57.25
CA ARG A 353 -17.92 9.57 58.60
C ARG A 353 -18.43 8.30 59.28
N GLY A 354 -17.54 7.53 59.89
CA GLY A 354 -17.82 6.26 60.53
C GLY A 354 -17.54 5.02 59.70
N VAL A 355 -17.32 5.20 58.39
CA VAL A 355 -16.91 4.13 57.50
C VAL A 355 -15.42 4.36 57.13
N LYS A 356 -14.62 3.31 57.17
CA LYS A 356 -13.18 3.37 56.84
C LYS A 356 -12.70 2.13 56.11
N PRO A 357 -11.58 2.19 55.41
CA PRO A 357 -10.94 1.00 54.85
C PRO A 357 -10.67 -0.06 55.92
N LEU A 358 -10.82 -1.34 55.55
CA LEU A 358 -10.48 -2.48 56.44
C LEU A 358 -9.01 -2.49 56.80
N THR A 359 -8.13 -2.12 55.86
CA THR A 359 -6.67 -2.04 56.01
C THR A 359 -6.14 -0.70 55.58
N GLY A 360 -5.30 -0.09 56.40
CA GLY A 360 -4.73 1.22 56.12
C GLY A 360 -5.76 2.36 56.14
N ASP A 361 -5.39 3.51 55.55
CA ASP A 361 -6.20 4.72 55.51
C ASP A 361 -6.50 5.19 54.08
N ASN A 362 -6.03 4.46 53.08
CA ASN A 362 -6.20 4.86 51.68
C ASN A 362 -7.62 4.60 51.18
N VAL A 363 -8.28 5.64 50.74
CA VAL A 363 -9.62 5.59 50.10
C VAL A 363 -9.57 5.57 48.58
N TRP A 364 -8.38 5.39 48.01
CA TRP A 364 -8.18 5.30 46.56
C TRP A 364 -7.50 4.00 46.16
N VAL A 365 -7.90 3.50 45.00
CA VAL A 365 -7.39 2.25 44.39
C VAL A 365 -7.19 2.48 42.90
N LYS A 366 -6.10 1.96 42.35
CA LYS A 366 -5.84 1.99 40.91
C LYS A 366 -6.62 0.87 40.23
N ALA A 367 -7.39 1.20 39.20
CA ALA A 367 -8.14 0.24 38.43
C ALA A 367 -7.22 -0.74 37.71
N ASN A 368 -7.56 -2.02 37.72
CA ASN A 368 -6.86 -3.10 37.05
C ASN A 368 -7.10 -3.05 35.52
N ASP A 369 -6.59 -4.07 34.79
CA ASP A 369 -6.72 -4.14 33.31
C ASP A 369 -8.18 -4.25 32.83
N GLU A 370 -9.10 -4.68 33.70
CA GLU A 370 -10.55 -4.72 33.44
C GLU A 370 -11.26 -3.41 33.83
N GLY A 371 -10.54 -2.38 34.23
CA GLY A 371 -11.11 -1.12 34.69
C GLY A 371 -11.69 -1.18 36.10
N LYS A 372 -11.45 -2.26 36.90
CA LYS A 372 -12.03 -2.48 38.21
C LYS A 372 -11.11 -2.05 39.33
N ALA A 373 -11.66 -1.34 40.31
CA ALA A 373 -11.02 -0.96 41.57
C ALA A 373 -11.86 -1.50 42.74
N GLU A 374 -11.26 -2.21 43.68
CA GLU A 374 -11.97 -2.82 44.84
C GLU A 374 -11.41 -2.27 46.13
N LEU A 375 -12.30 -1.92 47.07
CA LEU A 375 -11.97 -1.47 48.41
C LEU A 375 -12.86 -2.18 49.43
N GLN A 376 -12.27 -2.78 50.46
CA GLN A 376 -13.01 -3.34 51.60
C GLN A 376 -13.17 -2.25 52.66
N VAL A 377 -14.41 -2.08 53.16
CA VAL A 377 -14.74 -1.07 54.16
C VAL A 377 -15.47 -1.66 55.36
N VAL A 378 -15.21 -1.09 56.52
CA VAL A 378 -15.77 -1.51 57.82
C VAL A 378 -16.30 -0.29 58.59
N SER A 379 -17.14 -0.57 59.59
CA SER A 379 -17.57 0.43 60.57
C SER A 379 -17.54 -0.17 61.96
N VAL A 380 -17.38 0.67 62.98
CA VAL A 380 -17.65 0.37 64.41
C VAL A 380 -18.96 1.02 64.87
N THR A 381 -19.64 1.78 63.99
CA THR A 381 -20.89 2.45 64.27
C THR A 381 -22.00 1.85 63.43
N ALA A 382 -23.04 1.37 64.05
CA ALA A 382 -24.21 0.87 63.33
C ALA A 382 -24.96 2.03 62.68
N GLY A 383 -25.42 1.79 61.42
CA GLY A 383 -26.10 2.82 60.65
C GLY A 383 -26.16 2.46 59.17
N THR A 384 -26.85 3.30 58.43
CA THR A 384 -26.95 3.20 56.97
C THR A 384 -26.14 4.33 56.37
N TYR A 385 -25.30 3.99 55.38
CA TYR A 385 -24.28 4.86 54.81
C TYR A 385 -24.40 4.91 53.31
N GLU A 386 -24.36 6.11 52.73
CA GLU A 386 -24.32 6.34 51.32
C GLU A 386 -22.87 6.49 50.84
N ILE A 387 -22.49 5.77 49.80
CA ILE A 387 -21.13 5.72 49.26
C ILE A 387 -21.16 6.02 47.76
N THR A 388 -20.21 6.78 47.29
CA THR A 388 -19.95 7.00 45.88
C THR A 388 -18.46 6.76 45.56
N ALA A 389 -18.11 6.65 44.28
CA ALA A 389 -16.74 6.59 43.83
C ALA A 389 -16.53 7.58 42.70
N SER A 390 -15.29 8.07 42.52
CA SER A 390 -14.92 8.98 41.43
C SER A 390 -13.70 8.47 40.70
N ALA A 391 -13.71 8.47 39.38
CA ALA A 391 -12.58 8.11 38.54
C ALA A 391 -11.75 9.37 38.21
N GLY A 392 -10.56 9.51 38.78
CA GLY A 392 -9.77 10.73 38.65
C GLY A 392 -10.54 11.98 39.07
N ASN A 393 -10.74 12.91 38.16
CA ASN A 393 -11.48 14.16 38.38
C ASN A 393 -12.93 14.10 37.82
N SER A 394 -13.44 12.90 37.50
CA SER A 394 -14.81 12.77 36.97
C SER A 394 -15.87 13.08 38.04
N GLN A 395 -17.11 13.24 37.60
CA GLN A 395 -18.27 13.30 38.49
C GLN A 395 -18.36 12.00 39.34
N PRO A 396 -18.91 12.07 40.56
CA PRO A 396 -19.17 10.89 41.36
C PRO A 396 -20.04 9.88 40.63
N SER A 397 -19.85 8.59 40.94
CA SER A 397 -20.65 7.48 40.46
C SER A 397 -22.10 7.57 40.95
N ASN A 398 -22.90 6.57 40.56
CA ASN A 398 -24.15 6.23 41.25
C ASN A 398 -23.89 6.03 42.76
N THR A 399 -24.86 6.40 43.59
CA THR A 399 -24.82 6.18 45.03
C THR A 399 -25.19 4.74 45.36
N GLN A 400 -24.42 4.13 46.26
CA GLN A 400 -24.76 2.82 46.86
C GLN A 400 -24.98 2.99 48.36
N THR A 401 -25.92 2.23 48.88
CA THR A 401 -26.26 2.28 50.31
C THR A 401 -25.86 0.97 50.98
N ILE A 402 -25.07 1.05 52.06
CA ILE A 402 -24.69 -0.11 52.89
C ILE A 402 -25.18 0.07 54.31
N THR A 403 -25.48 -1.04 54.98
CA THR A 403 -25.99 -1.01 56.36
C THR A 403 -25.12 -1.86 57.28
N PHE A 404 -24.58 -1.22 58.29
CA PHE A 404 -23.93 -1.89 59.42
C PHE A 404 -24.90 -2.00 60.57
N VAL A 405 -25.01 -3.18 61.17
CA VAL A 405 -25.88 -3.46 62.31
C VAL A 405 -25.07 -3.65 63.58
N ALA A 406 -25.67 -3.42 64.75
CA ALA A 406 -25.04 -3.67 66.06
C ALA A 406 -24.64 -5.13 66.23
N ASP A 407 -23.56 -5.40 66.94
CA ASP A 407 -23.04 -6.75 67.23
C ASP A 407 -23.83 -7.41 68.37
N LYS A 408 -24.81 -8.21 68.01
CA LYS A 408 -25.60 -8.96 68.98
C LYS A 408 -24.80 -9.91 69.85
N ALA A 409 -23.64 -10.38 69.36
CA ALA A 409 -22.77 -11.31 70.10
C ALA A 409 -22.09 -10.64 71.31
N THR A 410 -21.94 -9.32 71.26
CA THR A 410 -21.32 -8.52 72.35
C THR A 410 -22.36 -7.67 73.11
N ALA A 411 -23.65 -7.92 72.91
CA ALA A 411 -24.71 -7.15 73.52
C ALA A 411 -24.72 -7.25 75.04
N THR A 412 -24.81 -6.10 75.72
CA THR A 412 -24.90 -5.97 77.18
C THR A 412 -25.89 -4.92 77.56
N VAL A 413 -26.48 -5.07 78.75
CA VAL A 413 -27.31 -4.00 79.35
C VAL A 413 -26.40 -2.82 79.75
N SER A 414 -26.50 -1.71 79.07
CA SER A 414 -25.66 -0.53 79.27
C SER A 414 -26.26 0.44 80.33
N SER A 415 -27.58 0.45 80.46
CA SER A 415 -28.26 1.28 81.49
C SER A 415 -29.63 0.70 81.83
N ILE A 416 -30.04 0.98 83.10
CA ILE A 416 -31.43 0.81 83.56
C ILE A 416 -31.81 2.19 84.17
N GLU A 417 -32.78 2.82 83.59
CA GLU A 417 -33.31 4.14 84.04
C GLU A 417 -34.69 3.97 84.63
N VAL A 418 -34.96 4.64 85.73
CA VAL A 418 -36.33 4.74 86.31
C VAL A 418 -37.03 5.88 85.61
N ILE A 419 -38.05 5.60 84.83
CA ILE A 419 -38.83 6.59 84.09
C ILE A 419 -39.92 7.21 84.97
N GLY A 420 -40.57 6.41 85.84
CA GLY A 420 -41.52 6.86 86.81
C GLY A 420 -41.20 6.29 88.21
N ASN A 421 -41.01 7.17 89.15
CA ASN A 421 -40.67 6.80 90.55
C ASN A 421 -41.83 7.21 91.51
N TYR A 422 -41.83 6.67 92.73
CA TYR A 422 -42.84 6.94 93.77
C TYR A 422 -44.25 6.44 93.51
N ALA A 423 -44.41 5.31 92.79
CA ALA A 423 -45.66 4.66 92.66
C ALA A 423 -46.19 4.16 94.01
N LEU A 424 -47.53 4.29 94.26
CA LEU A 424 -48.12 3.79 95.51
C LEU A 424 -48.00 2.23 95.62
N ALA A 425 -47.69 1.74 96.79
CA ALA A 425 -47.61 0.30 97.03
C ALA A 425 -49.03 -0.31 97.26
N ASP A 426 -49.96 -0.16 96.29
CA ASP A 426 -51.34 -0.54 96.29
C ASP A 426 -51.63 -1.81 95.41
N GLY A 427 -50.57 -2.40 94.85
CA GLY A 427 -50.67 -3.55 93.98
C GLY A 427 -51.17 -3.20 92.55
N LYS A 428 -51.45 -1.92 92.27
CA LYS A 428 -51.98 -1.43 90.97
C LYS A 428 -51.03 -0.41 90.33
N ALA A 429 -50.43 0.48 91.11
CA ALA A 429 -49.56 1.50 90.58
C ALA A 429 -48.22 0.87 90.11
N LYS A 430 -47.79 1.25 88.95
CA LYS A 430 -46.59 0.70 88.28
C LYS A 430 -45.43 1.71 88.27
N GLN A 431 -44.25 1.23 88.50
CA GLN A 431 -43.00 1.96 88.14
C GLN A 431 -42.54 1.45 86.83
N THR A 432 -42.03 2.33 85.98
CA THR A 432 -41.54 2.01 84.66
C THR A 432 -40.01 2.19 84.58
N TYR A 433 -39.41 1.18 84.11
CA TYR A 433 -37.94 1.18 83.87
C TYR A 433 -37.65 1.09 82.38
N LYS A 434 -36.64 1.83 81.88
CA LYS A 434 -36.12 1.75 80.55
C LYS A 434 -34.77 1.05 80.62
N VAL A 435 -34.70 -0.09 79.90
CA VAL A 435 -33.45 -0.83 79.78
C VAL A 435 -32.84 -0.51 78.40
N THR A 436 -31.62 -0.12 78.38
CA THR A 436 -30.86 0.10 77.14
C THR A 436 -29.82 -1.00 76.96
N VAL A 437 -29.82 -1.63 75.79
CA VAL A 437 -28.87 -2.68 75.40
C VAL A 437 -27.95 -2.12 74.31
N THR A 438 -26.65 -2.20 74.55
CA THR A 438 -25.65 -1.82 73.53
C THR A 438 -24.62 -2.92 73.32
N ASP A 439 -24.01 -2.90 72.15
CA ASP A 439 -22.85 -3.73 71.88
C ASP A 439 -21.54 -3.18 72.49
N ALA A 440 -20.43 -3.85 72.29
CA ALA A 440 -19.13 -3.41 72.77
C ALA A 440 -18.68 -2.06 72.20
N ASN A 441 -19.23 -1.62 71.06
CA ASN A 441 -18.94 -0.34 70.41
C ASN A 441 -20.01 0.74 70.74
N LYS A 442 -20.90 0.44 71.70
CA LYS A 442 -21.97 1.35 72.16
C LYS A 442 -23.10 1.57 71.12
N ASN A 443 -23.24 0.68 70.12
CA ASN A 443 -24.40 0.70 69.22
C ASN A 443 -25.62 0.09 69.93
N LEU A 444 -26.76 0.70 69.73
CA LEU A 444 -28.03 0.14 70.25
C LEU A 444 -28.35 -1.18 69.57
N VAL A 445 -28.59 -2.21 70.38
CA VAL A 445 -28.90 -3.56 69.88
C VAL A 445 -30.41 -3.73 69.91
N LYS A 446 -31.03 -3.80 68.75
CA LYS A 446 -32.48 -4.01 68.61
C LYS A 446 -32.84 -5.48 68.85
N ASP A 447 -34.05 -5.67 69.29
CA ASP A 447 -34.67 -7.01 69.49
C ASP A 447 -33.80 -7.96 70.36
N SER A 448 -33.18 -7.41 71.42
CA SER A 448 -32.48 -8.17 72.41
C SER A 448 -33.40 -8.68 73.44
N GLU A 449 -33.31 -9.98 73.76
CA GLU A 449 -34.01 -10.57 74.89
C GLU A 449 -33.38 -10.11 76.20
N VAL A 450 -34.14 -9.45 77.06
CA VAL A 450 -33.66 -8.97 78.37
C VAL A 450 -34.42 -9.67 79.50
N THR A 451 -33.66 -10.35 80.34
CA THR A 451 -34.25 -10.94 81.54
C THR A 451 -34.11 -9.97 82.70
N LEU A 452 -35.23 -9.61 83.30
CA LEU A 452 -35.33 -8.81 84.49
C LEU A 452 -35.63 -9.65 85.72
N THR A 453 -34.92 -9.38 86.83
CA THR A 453 -35.16 -9.98 88.14
C THR A 453 -35.43 -8.87 89.14
N ALA A 454 -36.42 -9.08 90.02
CA ALA A 454 -36.76 -8.15 91.08
C ALA A 454 -36.32 -8.70 92.44
N SER A 455 -35.89 -7.79 93.33
CA SER A 455 -35.70 -8.13 94.72
C SER A 455 -36.19 -6.98 95.57
N PRO A 456 -37.14 -7.26 96.53
CA PRO A 456 -37.63 -8.58 96.96
C PRO A 456 -38.57 -9.21 95.93
N ALA A 457 -38.80 -10.56 96.06
CA ALA A 457 -39.63 -11.38 95.16
C ALA A 457 -41.15 -11.01 95.18
N SER A 458 -41.54 -10.10 96.01
CA SER A 458 -42.92 -9.57 96.07
C SER A 458 -43.30 -8.56 94.99
N LEU A 459 -42.32 -8.14 94.16
CA LEU A 459 -42.57 -7.29 92.99
C LEU A 459 -42.92 -8.15 91.76
N ASN A 460 -44.09 -7.90 91.20
CA ASN A 460 -44.44 -8.50 89.93
C ASN A 460 -43.79 -7.68 88.78
N LEU A 461 -43.00 -8.37 87.97
CA LEU A 461 -42.42 -7.82 86.75
C LEU A 461 -43.37 -8.11 85.58
N GLU A 462 -43.82 -7.06 84.90
CA GLU A 462 -44.49 -7.18 83.63
C GLU A 462 -43.62 -6.65 82.54
N PRO A 463 -43.01 -7.50 81.74
CA PRO A 463 -42.22 -7.00 80.60
C PRO A 463 -43.19 -6.32 79.64
N ASN A 464 -43.05 -4.99 79.47
CA ASN A 464 -43.73 -4.29 78.40
C ASN A 464 -42.82 -4.43 77.21
N GLY A 465 -43.24 -5.25 76.29
CA GLY A 465 -42.44 -5.75 75.17
C GLY A 465 -41.66 -4.73 74.48
N THR A 466 -40.70 -5.22 73.79
CA THR A 466 -39.93 -4.69 72.62
C THR A 466 -39.56 -3.26 72.67
N ALA A 467 -38.33 -3.01 73.01
CA ALA A 467 -37.59 -1.80 72.59
C ALA A 467 -37.02 -2.02 71.15
#